data_afa1498ed0d2cbafd3ebb94dd49919c3
#
_entry.id   afa1498ed0d2cbafd3ebb94dd49919c3
#
_cell.length_a   1.000
_cell.length_b   1.000
_cell.length_c   1.000
_cell.angle_alpha   90.00
_cell.angle_beta   90.00
_cell.angle_gamma   90.00
#
_symmetry.space_group_name_H-M   'P 1'
#
loop_
_entity.id
_entity.type
_entity.pdbx_description
1 polymer ?
#
loop_
_entity_poly.entity_id
_entity_poly.type
_entity_poly.pdbx_seq_one_letter_code
_entity_poly.pdbx_strand_id
1 'polypeptide(L)'
;MGTKSNTVSSSDHWDHWIESCDTMVALSPSTCDRNTVFAKNSDRPQEEAQPLVMVSAAKHEGGFAGAQFVDVPQISHTYRHVGSKPYWCAGYEHGYNEHQVVIGNEALPSLLPE
;
A
#
# COMPACT_ATOMS: atom_id res chain seq x y z
N MET A 1 16.93 -4.08 52.93
CA MET A 1 16.13 -4.66 51.83
C MET A 1 15.19 -3.59 51.33
N GLY A 2 15.56 -2.93 50.26
CA GLY A 2 14.76 -1.85 49.66
C GLY A 2 14.07 -2.35 48.43
N THR A 3 12.77 -2.42 48.46
CA THR A 3 11.91 -2.74 47.32
C THR A 3 11.88 -1.54 46.36
N LYS A 4 12.49 -1.69 45.17
CA LYS A 4 12.30 -0.72 44.09
C LYS A 4 10.90 -0.90 43.52
N SER A 5 10.02 0.10 43.72
CA SER A 5 8.77 0.18 43.00
C SER A 5 9.05 0.61 41.58
N ASN A 6 8.84 -0.25 40.62
CA ASN A 6 8.77 0.12 39.20
C ASN A 6 7.45 0.85 38.97
N THR A 7 7.47 2.16 39.05
CA THR A 7 6.39 2.98 38.49
C THR A 7 6.59 3.07 36.99
N VAL A 8 5.80 2.31 36.24
CA VAL A 8 5.66 2.50 34.79
C VAL A 8 5.01 3.86 34.59
N SER A 9 5.75 4.76 33.94
CA SER A 9 5.26 6.10 33.59
C SER A 9 4.12 5.93 32.57
N SER A 10 2.99 6.58 32.86
CA SER A 10 1.80 6.57 31.98
C SER A 10 1.97 7.36 30.68
N SER A 11 3.18 7.89 30.40
CA SER A 11 3.51 8.62 29.18
C SER A 11 3.94 7.75 28.02
N ASP A 12 4.30 6.48 28.27
CA ASP A 12 4.89 5.60 27.23
C ASP A 12 3.83 4.85 26.40
N HIS A 13 2.55 5.15 26.60
CA HIS A 13 1.45 4.37 25.99
C HIS A 13 0.88 4.98 24.70
N TRP A 14 1.31 6.18 24.30
CA TRP A 14 0.72 6.90 23.16
C TRP A 14 1.67 7.13 21.99
N ASP A 15 2.94 6.73 22.09
CA ASP A 15 3.96 6.96 21.05
C ASP A 15 4.07 5.84 20.01
N HIS A 16 3.27 4.78 20.10
CA HIS A 16 3.10 3.87 18.98
C HIS A 16 2.03 4.45 18.05
N TRP A 17 2.46 5.27 17.12
CA TRP A 17 1.66 5.60 15.95
C TRP A 17 1.28 4.27 15.29
N ILE A 18 0.00 3.93 15.34
CA ILE A 18 -0.53 2.78 14.62
C ILE A 18 -0.50 3.20 13.16
N GLU A 19 0.56 2.83 12.45
CA GLU A 19 0.58 2.94 11.00
C GLU A 19 -0.59 2.09 10.48
N SER A 20 -1.55 2.74 9.88
CA SER A 20 -2.80 2.16 9.42
C SER A 20 -3.09 2.64 8.02
N CYS A 21 -3.82 1.85 7.28
CA CYS A 21 -4.33 2.25 5.98
C CYS A 21 -5.85 2.09 6.00
N ASP A 22 -6.52 2.93 5.22
CA ASP A 22 -7.95 2.82 5.00
C ASP A 22 -8.24 2.78 3.51
N THR A 23 -9.16 1.93 3.10
CA THR A 23 -9.68 1.91 1.74
C THR A 23 -11.19 2.08 1.74
N MET A 24 -11.70 2.74 0.73
CA MET A 24 -13.12 2.94 0.52
C MET A 24 -13.48 2.76 -0.95
N VAL A 25 -14.62 2.13 -1.19
CA VAL A 25 -15.22 2.04 -2.51
C VAL A 25 -16.67 2.50 -2.45
N ALA A 26 -17.05 3.44 -3.30
CA ALA A 26 -18.44 3.79 -3.53
C ALA A 26 -18.84 3.35 -4.93
N LEU A 27 -19.84 2.48 -5.01
CA LEU A 27 -20.37 1.93 -6.26
C LEU A 27 -21.65 2.65 -6.67
N SER A 28 -21.98 2.62 -7.97
CA SER A 28 -23.32 2.95 -8.43
C SER A 28 -24.35 2.03 -7.73
N PRO A 29 -25.49 2.55 -7.24
CA PRO A 29 -26.03 3.90 -7.38
C PRO A 29 -25.67 4.88 -6.25
N SER A 30 -24.68 4.58 -5.42
CA SER A 30 -24.28 5.42 -4.28
C SER A 30 -23.52 6.69 -4.69
N THR A 31 -23.20 6.84 -5.98
CA THR A 31 -22.55 8.02 -6.56
C THR A 31 -23.52 8.78 -7.44
N CYS A 32 -23.42 10.12 -7.46
CA CYS A 32 -24.37 10.97 -8.19
C CYS A 32 -24.30 10.83 -9.72
N ASP A 33 -23.16 10.43 -10.26
CA ASP A 33 -22.90 10.26 -11.70
C ASP A 33 -22.77 8.80 -12.13
N ARG A 34 -23.08 7.87 -11.22
CA ARG A 34 -22.99 6.42 -11.42
C ARG A 34 -21.57 5.89 -11.67
N ASN A 35 -20.55 6.68 -11.43
CA ASN A 35 -19.17 6.22 -11.47
C ASN A 35 -18.81 5.43 -10.21
N THR A 36 -17.79 4.60 -10.32
CA THR A 36 -17.15 4.00 -9.13
C THR A 36 -16.09 4.95 -8.60
N VAL A 37 -16.12 5.22 -7.31
CA VAL A 37 -15.10 5.99 -6.60
C VAL A 37 -14.31 5.05 -5.71
N PHE A 38 -13.00 5.04 -5.86
CA PHE A 38 -12.07 4.38 -4.97
C PHE A 38 -11.23 5.44 -4.24
N ALA A 39 -11.06 5.28 -2.96
CA ALA A 39 -10.19 6.12 -2.17
C ALA A 39 -9.33 5.25 -1.25
N LYS A 40 -8.09 5.69 -1.03
CA LYS A 40 -7.17 5.07 -0.08
C LYS A 40 -6.44 6.14 0.70
N ASN A 41 -6.30 5.89 1.99
CA ASN A 41 -5.42 6.60 2.89
C ASN A 41 -4.24 5.67 3.23
N SER A 42 -3.02 6.17 3.09
CA SER A 42 -1.81 5.44 3.50
C SER A 42 -1.17 6.23 4.62
N ASP A 43 -1.23 5.69 5.82
CA ASP A 43 -0.63 6.29 7.00
C ASP A 43 0.82 5.83 7.09
N ARG A 44 1.75 6.75 6.79
CA ARG A 44 3.17 6.45 6.60
C ARG A 44 4.04 7.48 7.33
N PRO A 45 5.31 7.15 7.61
CA PRO A 45 6.25 8.10 8.19
C PRO A 45 6.29 9.42 7.42
N GLN A 46 6.41 10.54 8.14
CA GLN A 46 6.35 11.88 7.58
C GLN A 46 7.39 12.14 6.47
N GLU A 47 8.56 11.51 6.56
CA GLU A 47 9.64 11.65 5.58
C GLU A 47 9.54 10.69 4.40
N GLU A 48 8.53 9.83 4.37
CA GLU A 48 8.37 8.86 3.29
C GLU A 48 7.80 9.51 2.04
N ALA A 49 8.61 9.59 0.99
CA ALA A 49 8.15 10.04 -0.31
C ALA A 49 7.32 8.97 -1.02
N GLN A 50 6.13 9.35 -1.48
CA GLN A 50 5.19 8.47 -2.19
C GLN A 50 4.63 9.16 -3.44
N PRO A 51 5.46 9.34 -4.49
CA PRO A 51 5.01 9.98 -5.72
C PRO A 51 4.01 9.13 -6.50
N LEU A 52 3.19 9.81 -7.31
CA LEU A 52 2.42 9.17 -8.37
C LEU A 52 3.33 8.89 -9.56
N VAL A 53 3.36 7.63 -9.99
CA VAL A 53 4.19 7.16 -11.11
C VAL A 53 3.28 6.64 -12.21
N MET A 54 3.49 7.12 -13.43
CA MET A 54 2.83 6.62 -14.63
C MET A 54 3.79 5.72 -15.40
N VAL A 55 3.33 4.52 -15.73
CA VAL A 55 4.09 3.53 -16.49
C VAL A 55 3.34 3.21 -17.78
N SER A 56 4.04 3.28 -18.90
CA SER A 56 3.47 2.92 -20.21
C SER A 56 3.26 1.42 -20.33
N ALA A 57 2.30 1.03 -21.17
CA ALA A 57 2.14 -0.37 -21.56
C ALA A 57 3.44 -0.88 -22.22
N ALA A 58 3.78 -2.13 -21.94
CA ALA A 58 5.00 -2.75 -22.47
C ALA A 58 4.79 -4.23 -22.81
N LYS A 59 5.54 -4.71 -23.80
CA LYS A 59 5.68 -6.14 -24.10
C LYS A 59 6.98 -6.65 -23.45
N HIS A 60 6.93 -7.89 -22.99
CA HIS A 60 8.06 -8.54 -22.32
C HIS A 60 8.33 -9.89 -22.98
N GLU A 61 9.61 -10.24 -23.08
CA GLU A 61 10.07 -11.51 -23.72
C GLU A 61 10.12 -12.68 -22.71
N GLY A 62 9.49 -12.54 -21.55
CA GLY A 62 9.51 -13.51 -20.46
C GLY A 62 10.55 -13.15 -19.39
N GLY A 63 10.99 -14.14 -18.63
CA GLY A 63 11.88 -13.96 -17.49
C GLY A 63 11.10 -13.77 -16.18
N PHE A 64 11.63 -12.92 -15.30
CA PHE A 64 11.06 -12.64 -13.98
C PHE A 64 10.97 -11.14 -13.77
N ALA A 65 9.92 -10.73 -13.06
CA ALA A 65 9.77 -9.40 -12.51
C ALA A 65 10.12 -9.44 -11.02
N GLY A 66 11.09 -8.64 -10.61
CA GLY A 66 11.50 -8.52 -9.21
C GLY A 66 10.44 -7.79 -8.39
N ALA A 67 9.90 -8.45 -7.38
CA ALA A 67 9.15 -7.83 -6.30
C ALA A 67 10.06 -7.64 -5.08
N GLN A 68 9.52 -7.06 -3.99
CA GLN A 68 10.33 -6.71 -2.81
C GLN A 68 11.09 -7.90 -2.22
N PHE A 69 10.46 -9.06 -2.13
CA PHE A 69 10.98 -10.24 -1.45
C PHE A 69 10.99 -11.50 -2.32
N VAL A 70 10.40 -11.45 -3.50
CA VAL A 70 10.28 -12.60 -4.40
C VAL A 70 10.37 -12.14 -5.85
N ASP A 71 10.83 -13.03 -6.71
CA ASP A 71 10.72 -12.88 -8.14
C ASP A 71 9.46 -13.61 -8.63
N VAL A 72 8.66 -12.93 -9.44
CA VAL A 72 7.46 -13.52 -10.04
C VAL A 72 7.67 -13.72 -11.54
N PRO A 73 7.10 -14.77 -12.16
CA PRO A 73 7.17 -14.93 -13.61
C PRO A 73 6.64 -13.70 -14.34
N GLN A 74 7.43 -13.18 -15.28
CA GLN A 74 7.03 -12.02 -16.07
C GLN A 74 5.93 -12.40 -17.06
N ILE A 75 4.88 -11.55 -17.12
CA ILE A 75 3.81 -11.69 -18.11
C ILE A 75 4.25 -11.10 -19.46
N SER A 76 3.65 -11.57 -20.55
CA SER A 76 4.03 -11.13 -21.90
C SER A 76 3.65 -9.68 -22.21
N HIS A 77 2.72 -9.09 -21.46
CA HIS A 77 2.25 -7.74 -21.67
C HIS A 77 1.78 -7.10 -20.38
N THR A 78 2.26 -5.88 -20.11
CA THR A 78 1.75 -5.03 -19.03
C THR A 78 0.98 -3.86 -19.61
N TYR A 79 -0.15 -3.52 -18.98
CA TYR A 79 -0.96 -2.39 -19.35
C TYR A 79 -0.40 -1.07 -18.79
N ARG A 80 -0.72 0.02 -19.47
CA ARG A 80 -0.44 1.35 -18.92
C ARG A 80 -1.18 1.51 -17.60
N HIS A 81 -0.48 2.03 -16.60
CA HIS A 81 -1.03 2.20 -15.27
C HIS A 81 -0.41 3.40 -14.55
N VAL A 82 -1.12 3.83 -13.53
CA VAL A 82 -0.67 4.84 -12.56
C VAL A 82 -0.72 4.23 -11.18
N GLY A 83 0.30 4.46 -10.39
CA GLY A 83 0.33 4.00 -9.01
C GLY A 83 1.03 4.96 -8.08
N SER A 84 0.61 4.97 -6.84
CA SER A 84 1.26 5.67 -5.73
C SER A 84 2.37 4.78 -5.20
N LYS A 85 3.62 5.19 -5.40
CA LYS A 85 4.81 4.36 -5.19
C LYS A 85 5.67 4.87 -4.04
N PRO A 86 5.71 4.16 -2.89
CA PRO A 86 6.73 4.45 -1.89
C PRO A 86 8.13 4.28 -2.49
N TYR A 87 9.06 5.13 -2.10
CA TYR A 87 10.41 5.14 -2.69
C TYR A 87 11.16 3.81 -2.53
N TRP A 88 10.89 3.08 -1.45
CA TRP A 88 11.53 1.82 -1.09
C TRP A 88 10.85 0.57 -1.67
N CYS A 89 9.60 0.69 -2.15
CA CYS A 89 8.77 -0.43 -2.55
C CYS A 89 8.95 -0.77 -4.03
N ALA A 90 9.02 -2.05 -4.38
CA ALA A 90 8.98 -2.52 -5.76
C ALA A 90 7.60 -2.40 -6.40
N GLY A 91 6.53 -2.29 -5.59
CA GLY A 91 5.14 -2.16 -6.00
C GLY A 91 4.55 -0.78 -5.73
N TYR A 92 3.25 -0.75 -5.48
CA TYR A 92 2.45 0.44 -5.22
C TYR A 92 1.57 0.23 -4.00
N GLU A 93 1.26 1.31 -3.28
CA GLU A 93 0.24 1.31 -2.24
C GLU A 93 -1.16 1.17 -2.84
N HIS A 94 -1.38 1.84 -3.95
CA HIS A 94 -2.59 1.70 -4.77
C HIS A 94 -2.29 2.16 -6.19
N GLY A 95 -3.15 1.76 -7.10
CA GLY A 95 -3.03 2.16 -8.50
C GLY A 95 -4.20 1.70 -9.34
N TYR A 96 -4.21 2.14 -10.57
CA TYR A 96 -5.20 1.72 -11.55
C TYR A 96 -4.57 1.62 -12.95
N ASN A 97 -5.16 0.78 -13.80
CA ASN A 97 -4.73 0.62 -15.17
C ASN A 97 -5.72 1.20 -16.19
N GLU A 98 -5.32 1.22 -17.47
CA GLU A 98 -6.14 1.72 -18.58
C GLU A 98 -7.44 0.94 -18.81
N HIS A 99 -7.61 -0.23 -18.20
CA HIS A 99 -8.83 -1.01 -18.21
C HIS A 99 -9.71 -0.78 -16.98
N GLN A 100 -9.45 0.29 -16.20
CA GLN A 100 -10.20 0.67 -15.01
C GLN A 100 -10.15 -0.37 -13.88
N VAL A 101 -9.16 -1.24 -13.87
CA VAL A 101 -8.89 -2.10 -12.71
C VAL A 101 -8.14 -1.27 -11.69
N VAL A 102 -8.68 -1.20 -10.48
CA VAL A 102 -8.12 -0.47 -9.34
C VAL A 102 -7.73 -1.47 -8.26
N ILE A 103 -6.55 -1.31 -7.71
CA ILE A 103 -6.03 -2.14 -6.61
C ILE A 103 -5.47 -1.20 -5.53
N GLY A 104 -5.79 -1.49 -4.28
CA GLY A 104 -5.15 -0.93 -3.10
C GLY A 104 -4.75 -2.05 -2.17
N ASN A 105 -3.68 -1.87 -1.44
CA ASN A 105 -3.23 -2.80 -0.41
C ASN A 105 -3.50 -2.25 0.99
N GLU A 106 -3.46 -3.14 1.96
CA GLU A 106 -3.51 -2.82 3.38
C GLU A 106 -2.39 -3.57 4.09
N ALA A 107 -1.67 -2.89 4.97
CA ALA A 107 -0.70 -3.52 5.84
C ALA A 107 -1.43 -4.18 7.01
N LEU A 108 -1.51 -5.49 7.01
CA LEU A 108 -2.16 -6.25 8.08
C LEU A 108 -1.10 -7.00 8.90
N PRO A 109 -1.06 -6.80 10.21
CA PRO A 109 -0.22 -7.60 11.09
C PRO A 109 -0.58 -9.08 10.94
N SER A 110 0.41 -9.94 10.79
CA SER A 110 0.24 -11.40 10.71
C SER A 110 0.83 -12.07 11.94
N LEU A 111 0.16 -13.12 12.42
CA LEU A 111 0.69 -14.01 13.44
C LEU A 111 1.56 -15.15 12.85
N LEU A 112 1.70 -15.18 11.54
CA LEU A 112 2.58 -16.14 10.89
C LEU A 112 4.04 -15.71 11.13
N PRO A 113 4.94 -16.65 11.45
CA PRO A 113 6.36 -16.33 11.56
C PRO A 113 6.89 -15.85 10.22
N GLU A 114 7.77 -14.85 10.28
CA GLU A 114 8.52 -14.36 9.13
C GLU A 114 9.56 -15.38 8.64
#